data_0e641fa0457647361cc6e57440117bf9
#
_entry.id   0e641fa0457647361cc6e57440117bf9
#
_cell.length_a   1.000
_cell.length_b   1.000
_cell.length_c   1.000
_cell.angle_alpha   90.00
_cell.angle_beta   90.00
_cell.angle_gamma   90.00
#
_symmetry.space_group_name_H-M   'P 1'
#
loop_
_entity.id
_entity.type
_entity.pdbx_description
1 polymer ?
#
loop_
_entity_poly.entity_id
_entity_poly.type
_entity_poly.pdbx_seq_one_letter_code
_entity_poly.pdbx_strand_id
1 'polypeptide(L)'
;MKTVRRAVAVLLCIACVLSCTCFAGTAQTSDDTAAGFTQDDFLSAKGQKIVNRKGEEITLKGVNLGSWMIWEDWLSPYGPYEEKLDHYTVLTELEDRFGRDKAYELFNTYMDNWITEYDLDEIKSLGFNAVRVPFWYRNFYYDDKGTKILDKNGEWDFSRLEWVVSECAERELYVILDMHGAVGYQSDAPHNGKGDSCGLYEDTEQGERYRELTDELWTEIATRFKDEPAVAMYDLLNEPMCDVDCGEIQRRINNDFIYTRLYDTVRAVDENHIITMEAIWTAIALPHAFMKGWENVVYQVHFYNNSNFIFNVFAFFTKAIFFDVPMMMGEFFPHGDTTWENCFNTMEKLDYSWFLWTYKASSHGMWESDWCLRGAKDGFARVNVYTDTYEEILLKWGECLRTDVGFTDSGHYDRNVKAHL
;
A
#
# COMPACT_ATOMS: atom_id res chain seq x y z
N MET A 1 -39.62 -23.29 -57.36
CA MET A 1 -39.40 -22.11 -56.45
C MET A 1 -38.44 -22.37 -55.24
N LYS A 2 -38.13 -23.61 -54.91
CA LYS A 2 -37.18 -23.87 -53.76
C LYS A 2 -35.71 -23.95 -54.21
N THR A 3 -35.41 -24.10 -55.46
CA THR A 3 -34.03 -24.25 -55.99
C THR A 3 -33.36 -22.91 -56.30
N VAL A 4 -34.14 -21.88 -56.60
CA VAL A 4 -33.60 -20.52 -56.87
C VAL A 4 -33.23 -19.76 -55.65
N ARG A 5 -33.86 -20.04 -54.48
CA ARG A 5 -33.54 -19.40 -53.21
C ARG A 5 -32.22 -19.91 -52.56
N ARG A 6 -31.76 -21.12 -52.94
CA ARG A 6 -30.47 -21.64 -52.46
C ARG A 6 -29.27 -21.10 -53.20
N ALA A 7 -29.43 -20.75 -54.46
CA ALA A 7 -28.36 -20.18 -55.28
C ALA A 7 -28.04 -18.71 -54.94
N VAL A 8 -29.04 -17.93 -54.49
CA VAL A 8 -28.86 -16.52 -54.09
C VAL A 8 -28.21 -16.42 -52.71
N ALA A 9 -28.48 -17.38 -51.82
CA ALA A 9 -27.84 -17.39 -50.49
C ALA A 9 -26.35 -17.74 -50.54
N VAL A 10 -25.94 -18.60 -51.47
CA VAL A 10 -24.52 -18.98 -51.65
C VAL A 10 -23.71 -17.86 -52.32
N LEU A 11 -24.33 -17.10 -53.24
CA LEU A 11 -23.66 -15.95 -53.87
C LEU A 11 -23.49 -14.74 -52.94
N LEU A 12 -24.37 -14.53 -51.97
CA LEU A 12 -24.25 -13.49 -50.95
C LEU A 12 -23.17 -13.83 -49.89
N CYS A 13 -22.96 -15.11 -49.58
CA CYS A 13 -21.86 -15.54 -48.67
C CYS A 13 -20.47 -15.43 -49.34
N ILE A 14 -20.36 -15.59 -50.65
CA ILE A 14 -19.07 -15.45 -51.36
C ILE A 14 -18.71 -13.97 -51.57
N ALA A 15 -19.66 -13.07 -51.68
CA ALA A 15 -19.40 -11.63 -51.77
C ALA A 15 -18.96 -11.00 -50.40
N CYS A 16 -19.34 -11.60 -49.27
CA CYS A 16 -18.88 -11.16 -47.94
C CYS A 16 -17.48 -11.69 -47.57
N VAL A 17 -16.99 -12.75 -48.22
CA VAL A 17 -15.66 -13.30 -47.95
C VAL A 17 -14.56 -12.61 -48.78
N LEU A 18 -14.93 -11.93 -49.88
CA LEU A 18 -13.98 -11.24 -50.76
C LEU A 18 -13.78 -9.76 -50.46
N SER A 19 -14.47 -9.19 -49.45
CA SER A 19 -14.27 -7.80 -49.00
C SER A 19 -13.47 -7.65 -47.71
N CYS A 20 -12.93 -8.74 -47.12
CA CYS A 20 -12.10 -8.72 -45.93
C CYS A 20 -10.60 -9.02 -46.13
N THR A 21 -10.12 -8.87 -47.39
CA THR A 21 -8.69 -9.01 -47.66
C THR A 21 -8.14 -7.74 -48.29
N CYS A 22 -7.92 -6.70 -47.51
CA CYS A 22 -6.94 -5.66 -47.76
C CYS A 22 -6.94 -4.66 -46.60
N PHE A 23 -6.28 -5.01 -45.53
CA PHE A 23 -5.52 -4.12 -44.65
C PHE A 23 -4.73 -5.04 -43.71
N ALA A 24 -3.79 -5.79 -44.27
CA ALA A 24 -2.64 -6.21 -43.56
C ALA A 24 -1.72 -4.98 -43.51
N GLY A 25 -2.02 -4.09 -42.56
CA GLY A 25 -1.01 -3.19 -42.02
C GLY A 25 0.07 -4.09 -41.43
N THR A 26 1.25 -4.04 -41.99
CA THR A 26 2.44 -4.53 -41.35
C THR A 26 2.51 -3.79 -40.02
N ALA A 27 2.11 -4.46 -38.93
CA ALA A 27 2.54 -4.07 -37.60
C ALA A 27 4.07 -4.16 -37.68
N GLN A 28 4.69 -3.01 -37.76
CA GLN A 28 6.09 -2.83 -37.53
C GLN A 28 6.23 -3.18 -36.04
N THR A 29 6.70 -4.39 -35.75
CA THR A 29 7.24 -4.72 -34.44
C THR A 29 8.42 -3.80 -34.24
N SER A 30 8.18 -2.65 -33.62
CA SER A 30 9.26 -1.96 -32.95
C SER A 30 9.71 -2.91 -31.84
N ASP A 31 10.83 -3.54 -32.03
CA ASP A 31 11.68 -4.11 -30.98
C ASP A 31 12.26 -2.91 -30.19
N ASP A 32 11.40 -2.09 -29.64
CA ASP A 32 11.71 -1.30 -28.45
C ASP A 32 11.42 -2.25 -27.30
N THR A 33 12.47 -2.79 -26.71
CA THR A 33 12.44 -3.33 -25.35
C THR A 33 12.10 -2.15 -24.46
N ALA A 34 10.80 -1.88 -24.30
CA ALA A 34 10.34 -0.96 -23.27
C ALA A 34 10.84 -1.53 -21.95
N ALA A 35 11.69 -0.78 -21.25
CA ALA A 35 11.98 -1.03 -19.86
C ALA A 35 10.64 -1.00 -19.11
N GLY A 36 10.37 -2.00 -18.27
CA GLY A 36 9.14 -2.08 -17.50
C GLY A 36 8.56 -3.49 -17.43
N PHE A 37 7.57 -3.64 -16.55
CA PHE A 37 6.87 -4.91 -16.36
C PHE A 37 6.08 -5.34 -17.59
N THR A 38 6.00 -6.65 -17.79
CA THR A 38 5.20 -7.32 -18.82
C THR A 38 4.11 -8.17 -18.15
N GLN A 39 3.19 -8.72 -18.96
CA GLN A 39 2.17 -9.65 -18.46
C GLN A 39 2.75 -10.91 -17.82
N ASP A 40 4.01 -11.25 -18.11
CA ASP A 40 4.73 -12.38 -17.51
C ASP A 40 5.18 -12.11 -16.08
N ASP A 41 5.22 -10.85 -15.68
CA ASP A 41 5.69 -10.39 -14.38
C ASP A 41 4.59 -10.32 -13.31
N PHE A 42 3.33 -10.61 -13.67
CA PHE A 42 2.28 -10.81 -12.67
C PHE A 42 2.68 -11.83 -11.62
N LEU A 43 2.51 -11.46 -10.36
CA LEU A 43 2.84 -12.32 -9.23
C LEU A 43 1.63 -13.16 -8.80
N SER A 44 1.93 -14.36 -8.29
CA SER A 44 0.95 -15.24 -7.67
C SER A 44 1.56 -16.02 -6.51
N ALA A 45 0.72 -16.37 -5.53
CA ALA A 45 1.10 -17.25 -4.43
C ALA A 45 0.98 -18.72 -4.89
N LYS A 46 2.09 -19.48 -4.81
CA LYS A 46 2.12 -20.90 -5.16
C LYS A 46 2.80 -21.70 -4.05
N GLY A 47 2.00 -22.38 -3.24
CA GLY A 47 2.49 -22.99 -2.01
C GLY A 47 3.07 -21.91 -1.11
N GLN A 48 4.29 -22.10 -0.64
CA GLN A 48 4.97 -21.11 0.23
C GLN A 48 5.79 -20.04 -0.52
N LYS A 49 5.63 -19.93 -1.84
CA LYS A 49 6.44 -19.05 -2.68
C LYS A 49 5.57 -18.04 -3.42
N ILE A 50 6.14 -16.88 -3.66
CA ILE A 50 5.63 -15.92 -4.64
C ILE A 50 6.34 -16.21 -5.94
N VAL A 51 5.58 -16.33 -7.03
CA VAL A 51 6.14 -16.63 -8.36
C VAL A 51 5.51 -15.71 -9.40
N ASN A 52 6.27 -15.41 -10.47
CA ASN A 52 5.72 -14.76 -11.64
C ASN A 52 5.04 -15.77 -12.60
N ARG A 53 4.45 -15.32 -13.69
CA ARG A 53 3.80 -16.21 -14.70
C ARG A 53 4.77 -17.15 -15.40
N LYS A 54 6.07 -16.87 -15.41
CA LYS A 54 7.12 -17.79 -15.90
C LYS A 54 7.43 -18.91 -14.91
N GLY A 55 6.96 -18.80 -13.68
CA GLY A 55 7.24 -19.73 -12.58
C GLY A 55 8.56 -19.43 -11.86
N GLU A 56 9.15 -18.27 -12.08
CA GLU A 56 10.34 -17.80 -11.37
C GLU A 56 9.93 -17.34 -9.96
N GLU A 57 10.69 -17.75 -8.94
CA GLU A 57 10.47 -17.33 -7.56
C GLU A 57 10.93 -15.89 -7.36
N ILE A 58 10.06 -15.07 -6.78
CA ILE A 58 10.31 -13.66 -6.51
C ILE A 58 10.24 -13.43 -5.00
N THR A 59 11.32 -12.90 -4.43
CA THR A 59 11.30 -12.37 -3.06
C THR A 59 11.21 -10.85 -3.14
N LEU A 60 10.15 -10.27 -2.58
CA LEU A 60 10.00 -8.82 -2.50
C LEU A 60 10.85 -8.29 -1.36
N LYS A 61 11.73 -7.35 -1.69
CA LYS A 61 12.64 -6.67 -0.76
C LYS A 61 12.42 -5.17 -0.93
N GLY A 62 11.76 -4.55 0.03
CA GLY A 62 11.23 -3.22 -0.16
C GLY A 62 11.30 -2.29 1.03
N VAL A 63 10.71 -1.15 0.83
CA VAL A 63 10.49 -0.10 1.84
C VAL A 63 9.03 0.34 1.84
N ASN A 64 8.55 0.77 3.00
CA ASN A 64 7.28 1.46 3.13
C ASN A 64 7.47 2.95 2.78
N LEU A 65 6.54 3.53 2.01
CA LEU A 65 6.46 4.96 1.76
C LEU A 65 5.63 5.63 2.88
N GLY A 66 6.08 5.47 4.13
CA GLY A 66 5.40 5.96 5.32
C GLY A 66 5.29 7.48 5.36
N SER A 67 4.27 7.97 6.06
CA SER A 67 3.95 9.40 6.19
C SER A 67 3.75 10.13 4.86
N TRP A 68 3.38 9.45 3.80
CA TRP A 68 3.09 10.05 2.50
C TRP A 68 1.60 10.37 2.32
N MET A 69 0.80 9.36 2.06
CA MET A 69 -0.65 9.51 1.85
C MET A 69 -1.45 9.35 3.15
N ILE A 70 -0.81 8.85 4.20
CA ILE A 70 -1.31 8.86 5.58
C ILE A 70 -0.16 9.26 6.52
N TRP A 71 -0.48 10.00 7.58
CA TRP A 71 0.51 10.62 8.44
C TRP A 71 0.50 10.02 9.84
N GLU A 72 1.70 9.88 10.39
CA GLU A 72 1.91 9.56 11.80
C GLU A 72 2.71 10.69 12.46
N ASP A 73 2.34 11.10 13.67
CA ASP A 73 2.92 12.24 14.38
C ASP A 73 4.44 12.16 14.53
N TRP A 74 4.95 10.96 14.80
CA TRP A 74 6.37 10.72 15.03
C TRP A 74 7.22 10.63 13.74
N LEU A 75 6.60 10.45 12.58
CA LEU A 75 7.26 10.43 11.26
C LEU A 75 7.15 11.76 10.53
N SER A 76 6.03 12.45 10.71
CA SER A 76 5.62 13.56 9.86
C SER A 76 6.20 14.91 10.29
N PRO A 77 6.38 15.87 9.35
CA PRO A 77 7.05 17.15 9.59
C PRO A 77 6.11 18.24 10.11
N TYR A 78 5.26 17.91 11.05
CA TYR A 78 4.35 18.84 11.71
C TYR A 78 4.42 18.71 13.23
N GLY A 79 3.87 19.68 13.94
CA GLY A 79 3.81 19.73 15.41
C GLY A 79 2.74 20.69 15.88
N PRO A 80 2.67 20.88 17.20
CA PRO A 80 3.68 20.52 18.22
C PRO A 80 3.71 19.02 18.56
N TYR A 81 4.90 18.45 18.76
CA TYR A 81 5.08 17.01 19.03
C TYR A 81 4.51 16.53 20.35
N GLU A 82 4.46 17.41 21.34
CA GLU A 82 3.98 17.09 22.68
C GLU A 82 2.50 16.67 22.66
N GLU A 83 1.75 17.06 21.61
CA GLU A 83 0.33 16.78 21.49
C GLU A 83 0.02 15.47 20.73
N LYS A 84 1.00 14.86 20.06
CA LYS A 84 0.85 13.61 19.31
C LYS A 84 -0.37 13.63 18.38
N LEU A 85 -0.38 14.59 17.45
CA LEU A 85 -1.50 14.84 16.56
C LEU A 85 -1.63 13.73 15.52
N ASP A 86 -2.77 13.06 15.46
CA ASP A 86 -3.10 12.17 14.36
C ASP A 86 -3.44 12.95 13.08
N HIS A 87 -3.47 12.25 11.95
CA HIS A 87 -3.72 12.87 10.66
C HIS A 87 -5.09 13.58 10.58
N TYR A 88 -6.12 12.96 11.18
CA TYR A 88 -7.46 13.52 11.21
C TYR A 88 -7.49 14.87 11.96
N THR A 89 -6.83 14.96 13.10
CA THR A 89 -6.73 16.19 13.88
C THR A 89 -6.01 17.29 13.09
N VAL A 90 -4.87 16.96 12.46
CA VAL A 90 -4.14 17.92 11.63
C VAL A 90 -5.00 18.41 10.45
N LEU A 91 -5.61 17.51 9.70
CA LEU A 91 -6.43 17.89 8.56
C LEU A 91 -7.64 18.72 8.98
N THR A 92 -8.30 18.36 10.08
CA THR A 92 -9.45 19.12 10.61
C THR A 92 -9.04 20.52 11.07
N GLU A 93 -7.88 20.66 11.74
CA GLU A 93 -7.35 21.99 12.12
C GLU A 93 -7.07 22.86 10.90
N LEU A 94 -6.50 22.29 9.84
CA LEU A 94 -6.26 23.03 8.59
C LEU A 94 -7.59 23.39 7.90
N GLU A 95 -8.58 22.50 7.90
CA GLU A 95 -9.92 22.80 7.37
C GLU A 95 -10.62 23.92 8.16
N ASP A 96 -10.53 23.91 9.48
CA ASP A 96 -11.12 24.94 10.34
C ASP A 96 -10.46 26.31 10.18
N ARG A 97 -9.13 26.32 9.99
CA ARG A 97 -8.35 27.57 9.83
C ARG A 97 -8.47 28.17 8.44
N PHE A 98 -8.43 27.37 7.41
CA PHE A 98 -8.26 27.85 6.02
C PHE A 98 -9.41 27.48 5.08
N GLY A 99 -10.33 26.62 5.54
CA GLY A 99 -11.37 26.02 4.69
C GLY A 99 -10.87 24.80 3.93
N ARG A 100 -11.81 23.91 3.57
CA ARG A 100 -11.52 22.62 2.94
C ARG A 100 -10.62 22.71 1.72
N ASP A 101 -10.92 23.59 0.78
CA ASP A 101 -10.17 23.66 -0.47
C ASP A 101 -8.68 23.94 -0.23
N LYS A 102 -8.39 24.91 0.66
CA LYS A 102 -7.02 25.25 1.01
C LYS A 102 -6.34 24.17 1.87
N ALA A 103 -7.07 23.50 2.75
CA ALA A 103 -6.52 22.38 3.54
C ALA A 103 -6.09 21.24 2.61
N TYR A 104 -6.91 20.91 1.61
CA TYR A 104 -6.55 19.88 0.63
C TYR A 104 -5.48 20.34 -0.36
N GLU A 105 -5.38 21.65 -0.67
CA GLU A 105 -4.25 22.19 -1.42
C GLU A 105 -2.93 21.99 -0.64
N LEU A 106 -2.92 22.28 0.66
CA LEU A 106 -1.75 22.01 1.51
C LEU A 106 -1.45 20.52 1.60
N PHE A 107 -2.46 19.67 1.75
CA PHE A 107 -2.30 18.22 1.80
C PHE A 107 -1.72 17.67 0.48
N ASN A 108 -2.21 18.13 -0.66
CA ASN A 108 -1.65 17.77 -1.95
C ASN A 108 -0.22 18.28 -2.12
N THR A 109 0.06 19.53 -1.73
CA THR A 109 1.43 20.09 -1.74
C THR A 109 2.39 19.22 -0.90
N TYR A 110 1.94 18.76 0.26
CA TYR A 110 2.70 17.83 1.08
C TYR A 110 3.02 16.54 0.30
N MET A 111 1.99 15.88 -0.23
CA MET A 111 2.16 14.60 -0.93
C MET A 111 3.01 14.74 -2.19
N ASP A 112 2.89 15.85 -2.94
CA ASP A 112 3.67 16.12 -4.16
C ASP A 112 5.16 16.31 -3.89
N ASN A 113 5.54 16.62 -2.64
CA ASN A 113 6.92 16.89 -2.26
C ASN A 113 7.50 15.86 -1.25
N TRP A 114 6.67 15.00 -0.65
CA TRP A 114 7.14 13.97 0.28
C TRP A 114 7.78 12.80 -0.46
N ILE A 115 7.10 12.25 -1.47
CA ILE A 115 7.62 11.22 -2.39
C ILE A 115 7.54 11.77 -3.80
N THR A 116 8.66 11.73 -4.50
CA THR A 116 8.84 12.23 -5.87
C THR A 116 9.51 11.16 -6.73
N GLU A 117 9.64 11.40 -8.04
CA GLU A 117 10.43 10.54 -8.94
C GLU A 117 11.86 10.33 -8.43
N TYR A 118 12.48 11.36 -7.83
CA TYR A 118 13.80 11.25 -7.22
C TYR A 118 13.87 10.13 -6.17
N ASP A 119 12.84 10.02 -5.34
CA ASP A 119 12.77 8.99 -4.28
C ASP A 119 12.66 7.58 -4.86
N LEU A 120 11.85 7.41 -5.90
CA LEU A 120 11.69 6.13 -6.58
C LEU A 120 12.95 5.72 -7.34
N ASP A 121 13.62 6.66 -8.01
CA ASP A 121 14.94 6.45 -8.63
C ASP A 121 15.98 6.00 -7.58
N GLU A 122 15.98 6.66 -6.44
CA GLU A 122 16.87 6.33 -5.34
C GLU A 122 16.58 4.94 -4.79
N ILE A 123 15.33 4.62 -4.45
CA ILE A 123 14.90 3.29 -3.97
C ILE A 123 15.35 2.20 -4.94
N LYS A 124 15.14 2.38 -6.25
CA LYS A 124 15.61 1.44 -7.28
C LYS A 124 17.13 1.33 -7.30
N SER A 125 17.83 2.46 -7.24
CA SER A 125 19.30 2.51 -7.28
C SER A 125 19.97 1.82 -6.08
N LEU A 126 19.28 1.83 -4.93
CA LEU A 126 19.68 1.12 -3.72
C LEU A 126 19.51 -0.39 -3.83
N GLY A 127 18.81 -0.91 -4.86
CA GLY A 127 18.64 -2.34 -5.12
C GLY A 127 17.34 -2.94 -4.60
N PHE A 128 16.43 -2.14 -4.07
CA PHE A 128 15.08 -2.60 -3.74
C PHE A 128 14.30 -2.96 -5.00
N ASN A 129 13.39 -3.92 -4.89
CA ASN A 129 12.53 -4.34 -6.00
C ASN A 129 11.04 -4.10 -5.74
N ALA A 130 10.70 -3.50 -4.60
CA ALA A 130 9.32 -3.24 -4.25
C ALA A 130 9.15 -2.03 -3.32
N VAL A 131 7.96 -1.45 -3.34
CA VAL A 131 7.49 -0.46 -2.37
C VAL A 131 6.12 -0.85 -1.83
N ARG A 132 5.86 -0.58 -0.55
CA ARG A 132 4.52 -0.64 0.03
C ARG A 132 4.01 0.80 0.18
N VAL A 133 2.79 1.05 -0.27
CA VAL A 133 2.18 2.38 -0.38
C VAL A 133 1.00 2.49 0.59
N PRO A 134 1.24 2.94 1.82
CA PRO A 134 0.18 3.21 2.79
C PRO A 134 -0.69 4.39 2.33
N PHE A 135 -2.02 4.17 2.22
CA PHE A 135 -2.96 5.23 1.90
C PHE A 135 -4.13 5.28 2.89
N TRP A 136 -4.76 6.44 2.96
CA TRP A 136 -5.91 6.72 3.81
C TRP A 136 -7.16 6.94 2.97
N TYR A 137 -8.33 6.52 3.43
CA TYR A 137 -9.57 6.75 2.71
C TYR A 137 -9.83 8.24 2.39
N ARG A 138 -9.30 9.19 3.20
CA ARG A 138 -9.39 10.64 2.96
C ARG A 138 -8.54 11.13 1.78
N ASN A 139 -7.79 10.27 1.13
CA ASN A 139 -7.19 10.56 -0.17
C ASN A 139 -8.23 10.48 -1.31
N PHE A 140 -9.39 9.85 -1.06
CA PHE A 140 -10.43 9.57 -2.06
C PHE A 140 -11.79 10.15 -1.68
N TYR A 141 -12.05 10.32 -0.39
CA TYR A 141 -13.28 10.91 0.14
C TYR A 141 -12.94 12.12 1.01
N TYR A 142 -13.73 13.18 0.89
CA TYR A 142 -13.63 14.36 1.78
C TYR A 142 -14.09 14.11 3.20
N ASP A 143 -14.88 13.05 3.41
CA ASP A 143 -15.49 12.75 4.70
C ASP A 143 -15.84 11.25 4.81
N ASP A 144 -16.31 10.85 5.99
CA ASP A 144 -16.76 9.49 6.31
C ASP A 144 -18.19 9.17 5.80
N LYS A 145 -18.82 10.10 5.07
CA LYS A 145 -20.12 9.90 4.40
C LYS A 145 -19.97 9.43 2.95
N GLY A 146 -18.75 9.44 2.43
CA GLY A 146 -18.42 9.03 1.07
C GLY A 146 -18.53 10.16 0.04
N THR A 147 -18.32 11.43 0.46
CA THR A 147 -18.21 12.54 -0.49
C THR A 147 -16.91 12.41 -1.27
N LYS A 148 -17.00 11.99 -2.54
CA LYS A 148 -15.83 11.70 -3.40
C LYS A 148 -15.00 12.94 -3.70
N ILE A 149 -13.69 12.79 -3.70
CA ILE A 149 -12.77 13.76 -4.27
C ILE A 149 -12.77 13.54 -5.78
N LEU A 150 -13.03 14.59 -6.54
CA LEU A 150 -13.11 14.50 -7.99
C LEU A 150 -11.93 15.20 -8.65
N ASP A 151 -11.46 14.63 -9.76
CA ASP A 151 -10.47 15.24 -10.62
C ASP A 151 -11.05 16.43 -11.43
N LYS A 152 -10.22 17.05 -12.25
CA LYS A 152 -10.62 18.18 -13.13
C LYS A 152 -11.68 17.82 -14.18
N ASN A 153 -11.91 16.53 -14.46
CA ASN A 153 -12.90 16.04 -15.40
C ASN A 153 -14.23 15.66 -14.71
N GLY A 154 -14.25 15.70 -13.37
CA GLY A 154 -15.39 15.31 -12.55
C GLY A 154 -15.47 13.80 -12.28
N GLU A 155 -14.40 13.05 -12.56
CA GLU A 155 -14.28 11.63 -12.23
C GLU A 155 -13.66 11.45 -10.84
N TRP A 156 -13.86 10.30 -10.22
CA TRP A 156 -13.30 10.01 -8.91
C TRP A 156 -11.76 9.96 -8.99
N ASP A 157 -11.08 10.78 -8.19
CA ASP A 157 -9.64 11.03 -8.32
C ASP A 157 -8.80 9.89 -7.69
N PHE A 158 -8.11 9.15 -8.55
CA PHE A 158 -7.11 8.14 -8.19
C PHE A 158 -5.72 8.49 -8.75
N SER A 159 -5.56 9.70 -9.27
CA SER A 159 -4.36 10.12 -10.00
C SER A 159 -3.05 9.87 -9.26
N ARG A 160 -3.05 9.96 -7.93
CA ARG A 160 -1.84 9.72 -7.12
C ARG A 160 -1.45 8.24 -7.03
N LEU A 161 -2.43 7.32 -6.88
CA LEU A 161 -2.14 5.89 -6.97
C LEU A 161 -1.73 5.49 -8.39
N GLU A 162 -2.40 6.03 -9.40
CA GLU A 162 -2.04 5.79 -10.80
C GLU A 162 -0.62 6.29 -11.09
N TRP A 163 -0.25 7.48 -10.59
CA TRP A 163 1.10 8.02 -10.72
C TRP A 163 2.14 7.09 -10.10
N VAL A 164 2.00 6.72 -8.83
CA VAL A 164 3.02 5.89 -8.17
C VAL A 164 3.15 4.50 -8.79
N VAL A 165 2.04 3.91 -9.22
CA VAL A 165 2.07 2.60 -9.91
C VAL A 165 2.76 2.72 -11.26
N SER A 166 2.46 3.76 -12.06
CA SER A 166 3.12 4.01 -13.34
C SER A 166 4.62 4.26 -13.19
N GLU A 167 5.01 5.14 -12.26
CA GLU A 167 6.42 5.45 -12.00
C GLU A 167 7.21 4.25 -11.49
N CYS A 168 6.59 3.41 -10.66
CA CYS A 168 7.18 2.17 -10.20
C CYS A 168 7.30 1.14 -11.35
N ALA A 169 6.28 1.06 -12.23
CA ALA A 169 6.32 0.17 -13.39
C ALA A 169 7.49 0.49 -14.32
N GLU A 170 7.74 1.77 -14.61
CA GLU A 170 8.87 2.22 -15.43
C GLU A 170 10.24 1.85 -14.81
N ARG A 171 10.31 1.73 -13.49
CA ARG A 171 11.52 1.40 -12.71
C ARG A 171 11.64 -0.07 -12.36
N GLU A 172 10.69 -0.90 -12.80
CA GLU A 172 10.62 -2.31 -12.39
C GLU A 172 10.62 -2.46 -10.85
N LEU A 173 9.79 -1.66 -10.18
CA LEU A 173 9.48 -1.76 -8.75
C LEU A 173 8.06 -2.28 -8.59
N TYR A 174 7.91 -3.39 -7.89
CA TYR A 174 6.59 -3.87 -7.50
C TYR A 174 5.93 -2.96 -6.46
N VAL A 175 4.61 -2.84 -6.53
CA VAL A 175 3.83 -1.99 -5.62
C VAL A 175 2.87 -2.84 -4.81
N ILE A 176 2.86 -2.67 -3.49
CA ILE A 176 1.80 -3.15 -2.61
C ILE A 176 0.92 -1.95 -2.26
N LEU A 177 -0.35 -2.01 -2.64
CA LEU A 177 -1.34 -0.99 -2.30
C LEU A 177 -1.96 -1.34 -0.94
N ASP A 178 -1.67 -0.53 0.08
CA ASP A 178 -2.03 -0.77 1.47
C ASP A 178 -3.09 0.22 1.97
N MET A 179 -4.29 -0.30 2.28
CA MET A 179 -5.30 0.50 2.97
C MET A 179 -4.91 0.64 4.45
N HIS A 180 -4.09 1.63 4.72
CA HIS A 180 -3.58 1.91 6.05
C HIS A 180 -4.61 2.55 6.98
N GLY A 181 -5.59 3.25 6.41
CA GLY A 181 -6.72 3.83 7.12
C GLY A 181 -8.03 3.68 6.36
N ALA A 182 -8.89 2.77 6.82
CA ALA A 182 -10.20 2.49 6.23
C ALA A 182 -11.27 3.51 6.66
N VAL A 183 -12.39 3.57 5.92
CA VAL A 183 -13.56 4.37 6.33
C VAL A 183 -14.09 3.85 7.66
N GLY A 184 -14.25 4.76 8.63
CA GLY A 184 -14.69 4.41 9.99
C GLY A 184 -13.60 3.81 10.88
N TYR A 185 -12.38 3.65 10.34
CA TYR A 185 -11.16 3.21 11.05
C TYR A 185 -11.23 1.76 11.55
N GLN A 186 -10.12 1.04 11.37
CA GLN A 186 -10.00 -0.39 11.71
C GLN A 186 -9.27 -0.65 13.04
N SER A 187 -8.79 0.38 13.72
CA SER A 187 -8.09 0.26 15.00
C SER A 187 -8.26 1.49 15.87
N ASP A 188 -7.93 1.42 17.16
CA ASP A 188 -7.92 2.58 18.07
C ASP A 188 -6.59 3.34 18.03
N ALA A 189 -5.58 2.82 17.34
CA ALA A 189 -4.27 3.44 17.21
C ALA A 189 -4.24 4.58 16.17
N PRO A 190 -3.49 5.67 16.41
CA PRO A 190 -3.50 6.85 15.55
C PRO A 190 -2.90 6.63 14.15
N HIS A 191 -2.12 5.58 13.94
CA HIS A 191 -1.50 5.27 12.64
C HIS A 191 -2.54 4.98 11.53
N ASN A 192 -3.77 4.58 11.87
CA ASN A 192 -4.85 4.43 10.89
C ASN A 192 -5.46 5.78 10.43
N GLY A 193 -4.87 6.89 10.86
CA GLY A 193 -5.27 8.27 10.56
C GLY A 193 -6.07 8.96 11.67
N LYS A 194 -6.66 8.21 12.63
CA LYS A 194 -7.39 8.76 13.77
C LYS A 194 -7.31 7.84 14.97
N GLY A 195 -6.80 8.34 16.08
CA GLY A 195 -6.81 7.62 17.35
C GLY A 195 -8.20 7.48 17.96
N ASP A 196 -8.35 6.53 18.89
CA ASP A 196 -9.56 6.28 19.68
C ASP A 196 -10.82 6.09 18.79
N SER A 197 -10.68 5.41 17.64
CA SER A 197 -11.76 5.26 16.67
C SER A 197 -11.67 3.92 15.92
N CYS A 198 -12.67 3.04 16.12
CA CYS A 198 -12.73 1.70 15.52
C CYS A 198 -14.15 1.38 14.99
N GLY A 199 -14.75 2.34 14.28
CA GLY A 199 -16.14 2.26 13.82
C GLY A 199 -16.41 1.23 12.74
N LEU A 200 -15.40 0.76 12.03
CA LEU A 200 -15.53 -0.24 10.96
C LEU A 200 -16.19 -1.54 11.45
N TYR A 201 -16.02 -1.89 12.73
CA TYR A 201 -16.55 -3.14 13.32
C TYR A 201 -17.85 -2.96 14.09
N GLU A 202 -18.36 -1.75 14.19
CA GLU A 202 -19.60 -1.51 14.91
C GLU A 202 -20.80 -2.20 14.23
N ASP A 203 -21.63 -2.88 15.04
CA ASP A 203 -22.90 -3.45 14.60
C ASP A 203 -24.02 -2.37 14.66
N THR A 204 -23.82 -1.34 13.85
CA THR A 204 -24.71 -0.19 13.70
C THR A 204 -24.93 0.11 12.22
N GLU A 205 -25.97 0.88 11.90
CA GLU A 205 -26.21 1.37 10.53
C GLU A 205 -25.02 2.19 10.00
N GLN A 206 -24.39 2.97 10.88
CA GLN A 206 -23.20 3.74 10.53
C GLN A 206 -21.99 2.83 10.25
N GLY A 207 -21.76 1.80 11.08
CA GLY A 207 -20.70 0.83 10.87
C GLY A 207 -20.88 0.05 9.55
N GLU A 208 -22.15 -0.32 9.21
CA GLU A 208 -22.42 -0.93 7.89
C GLU A 208 -22.12 0.04 6.75
N ARG A 209 -22.49 1.32 6.90
CA ARG A 209 -22.15 2.34 5.89
C ARG A 209 -20.63 2.50 5.70
N TYR A 210 -19.85 2.43 6.76
CA TYR A 210 -18.38 2.45 6.67
C TYR A 210 -17.84 1.25 5.88
N ARG A 211 -18.38 0.07 6.12
CA ARG A 211 -18.00 -1.15 5.37
C ARG A 211 -18.39 -1.05 3.89
N GLU A 212 -19.58 -0.55 3.57
CA GLU A 212 -20.01 -0.32 2.18
C GLU A 212 -19.07 0.64 1.43
N LEU A 213 -18.65 1.74 2.08
CA LEU A 213 -17.71 2.69 1.49
C LEU A 213 -16.30 2.10 1.32
N THR A 214 -15.89 1.25 2.24
CA THR A 214 -14.62 0.52 2.15
C THR A 214 -14.65 -0.49 0.99
N ASP A 215 -15.76 -1.23 0.82
CA ASP A 215 -15.97 -2.12 -0.33
C ASP A 215 -15.98 -1.35 -1.66
N GLU A 216 -16.68 -0.20 -1.71
CA GLU A 216 -16.71 0.65 -2.90
C GLU A 216 -15.30 1.10 -3.29
N LEU A 217 -14.48 1.53 -2.31
CA LEU A 217 -13.12 1.97 -2.55
C LEU A 217 -12.23 0.82 -3.04
N TRP A 218 -12.28 -0.37 -2.42
CA TRP A 218 -11.53 -1.54 -2.89
C TRP A 218 -12.00 -2.03 -4.25
N THR A 219 -13.30 -2.00 -4.54
CA THR A 219 -13.83 -2.36 -5.87
C THR A 219 -13.25 -1.45 -6.94
N GLU A 220 -13.19 -0.15 -6.68
CA GLU A 220 -12.63 0.81 -7.65
C GLU A 220 -11.13 0.62 -7.84
N ILE A 221 -10.36 0.50 -6.74
CA ILE A 221 -8.91 0.25 -6.80
C ILE A 221 -8.62 -1.04 -7.57
N ALA A 222 -9.26 -2.15 -7.20
CA ALA A 222 -9.01 -3.43 -7.85
C ALA A 222 -9.44 -3.41 -9.33
N THR A 223 -10.53 -2.73 -9.68
CA THR A 223 -10.96 -2.59 -11.08
C THR A 223 -9.94 -1.82 -11.92
N ARG A 224 -9.33 -0.76 -11.36
CA ARG A 224 -8.32 0.05 -12.06
C ARG A 224 -7.03 -0.70 -12.32
N PHE A 225 -6.59 -1.48 -11.34
CA PHE A 225 -5.26 -2.09 -11.39
C PHE A 225 -5.25 -3.58 -11.74
N LYS A 226 -6.39 -4.25 -11.95
CA LYS A 226 -6.49 -5.70 -12.22
C LYS A 226 -5.62 -6.22 -13.37
N ASP A 227 -5.24 -5.36 -14.31
CA ASP A 227 -4.44 -5.70 -15.48
C ASP A 227 -2.99 -5.14 -15.39
N GLU A 228 -2.60 -4.58 -14.23
CA GLU A 228 -1.31 -3.91 -14.02
C GLU A 228 -0.30 -4.81 -13.29
N PRO A 229 0.67 -5.42 -13.99
CA PRO A 229 1.62 -6.36 -13.39
C PRO A 229 2.59 -5.74 -12.37
N ALA A 230 2.75 -4.43 -12.36
CA ALA A 230 3.57 -3.75 -11.34
C ALA A 230 2.92 -3.78 -9.95
N VAL A 231 1.59 -3.89 -9.88
CA VAL A 231 0.91 -4.11 -8.60
C VAL A 231 1.13 -5.56 -8.18
N ALA A 232 1.89 -5.76 -7.11
CA ALA A 232 2.16 -7.08 -6.56
C ALA A 232 0.99 -7.62 -5.75
N MET A 233 0.42 -6.77 -4.89
CA MET A 233 -0.58 -7.18 -3.91
C MET A 233 -1.51 -6.03 -3.53
N TYR A 234 -2.73 -6.42 -3.12
CA TYR A 234 -3.64 -5.58 -2.35
C TYR A 234 -3.55 -5.94 -0.87
N ASP A 235 -3.10 -5.01 -0.05
CA ASP A 235 -3.05 -5.11 1.40
C ASP A 235 -4.35 -4.55 1.98
N LEU A 236 -5.23 -5.47 2.34
CA LEU A 236 -6.63 -5.13 2.57
C LEU A 236 -6.85 -4.18 3.74
N LEU A 237 -6.10 -4.31 4.82
CA LEU A 237 -6.15 -3.46 6.01
C LEU A 237 -4.83 -3.53 6.76
N ASN A 238 -4.25 -2.38 7.06
CA ASN A 238 -3.13 -2.27 7.98
C ASN A 238 -3.59 -2.43 9.42
N GLU A 239 -2.90 -3.28 10.18
CA GLU A 239 -2.98 -3.44 11.64
C GLU A 239 -4.41 -3.39 12.23
N PRO A 240 -5.35 -4.22 11.71
CA PRO A 240 -6.72 -4.20 12.19
C PRO A 240 -6.81 -4.59 13.67
N MET A 241 -7.67 -3.91 14.40
CA MET A 241 -7.90 -4.12 15.84
C MET A 241 -6.68 -3.78 16.74
N CYS A 242 -5.69 -3.02 16.23
CA CYS A 242 -4.60 -2.52 17.05
C CYS A 242 -5.14 -1.61 18.16
N ASP A 243 -4.59 -1.76 19.36
CA ASP A 243 -4.95 -1.04 20.59
C ASP A 243 -6.44 -1.13 21.02
N VAL A 244 -7.26 -1.93 20.30
CA VAL A 244 -8.64 -2.19 20.71
C VAL A 244 -8.67 -3.12 21.91
N ASP A 245 -9.30 -2.67 23.00
CA ASP A 245 -9.45 -3.45 24.24
C ASP A 245 -10.53 -4.55 24.07
N CYS A 246 -10.16 -5.61 23.36
CA CYS A 246 -10.98 -6.80 23.22
C CYS A 246 -10.14 -8.07 23.36
N GLY A 247 -10.75 -9.17 23.83
CA GLY A 247 -10.03 -10.43 23.93
C GLY A 247 -9.71 -11.03 22.54
N GLU A 248 -8.71 -11.91 22.48
CA GLU A 248 -8.25 -12.57 21.24
C GLU A 248 -9.36 -13.27 20.44
N ILE A 249 -10.36 -13.82 21.12
CA ILE A 249 -11.53 -14.45 20.46
C ILE A 249 -12.34 -13.41 19.69
N GLN A 250 -12.59 -12.25 20.29
CA GLN A 250 -13.33 -11.18 19.63
C GLN A 250 -12.52 -10.57 18.47
N ARG A 251 -11.23 -10.36 18.66
CA ARG A 251 -10.31 -9.92 17.61
C ARG A 251 -10.37 -10.85 16.40
N ARG A 252 -10.29 -12.17 16.64
CA ARG A 252 -10.41 -13.17 15.58
C ARG A 252 -11.76 -13.14 14.87
N ILE A 253 -12.86 -12.99 15.61
CA ILE A 253 -14.21 -12.89 15.02
C ILE A 253 -14.30 -11.66 14.11
N ASN A 254 -13.81 -10.52 14.58
CA ASN A 254 -13.84 -9.29 13.82
C ASN A 254 -12.96 -9.36 12.57
N ASN A 255 -11.74 -9.88 12.70
CA ASN A 255 -10.84 -10.06 11.55
C ASN A 255 -11.39 -11.07 10.54
N ASP A 256 -11.96 -12.18 11.00
CA ASP A 256 -12.61 -13.16 10.12
C ASP A 256 -13.77 -12.54 9.32
N PHE A 257 -14.58 -11.73 9.98
CA PHE A 257 -15.70 -11.02 9.36
C PHE A 257 -15.24 -10.03 8.30
N ILE A 258 -14.34 -9.11 8.66
CA ILE A 258 -13.94 -8.03 7.74
C ILE A 258 -13.09 -8.54 6.58
N TYR A 259 -12.13 -9.43 6.84
CA TYR A 259 -11.30 -9.98 5.76
C TYR A 259 -12.08 -10.87 4.80
N THR A 260 -13.10 -11.61 5.28
CA THR A 260 -13.99 -12.36 4.38
C THR A 260 -14.71 -11.41 3.43
N ARG A 261 -15.27 -10.33 3.96
CA ARG A 261 -15.98 -9.33 3.17
C ARG A 261 -15.06 -8.68 2.12
N LEU A 262 -13.90 -8.19 2.54
CA LEU A 262 -12.97 -7.50 1.65
C LEU A 262 -12.33 -8.43 0.62
N TYR A 263 -12.01 -9.69 0.99
CA TYR A 263 -11.56 -10.70 0.05
C TYR A 263 -12.59 -10.92 -1.06
N ASP A 264 -13.85 -11.15 -0.69
CA ASP A 264 -14.93 -11.38 -1.66
C ASP A 264 -15.14 -10.13 -2.55
N THR A 265 -15.05 -8.93 -1.97
CA THR A 265 -15.15 -7.65 -2.71
C THR A 265 -14.07 -7.54 -3.78
N VAL A 266 -12.81 -7.75 -3.45
CA VAL A 266 -11.70 -7.67 -4.40
C VAL A 266 -11.80 -8.78 -5.45
N ARG A 267 -12.03 -10.03 -5.02
CA ARG A 267 -12.14 -11.19 -5.93
C ARG A 267 -13.30 -11.11 -6.91
N ALA A 268 -14.34 -10.34 -6.60
CA ALA A 268 -15.44 -10.11 -7.53
C ALA A 268 -15.02 -9.36 -8.81
N VAL A 269 -13.91 -8.62 -8.78
CA VAL A 269 -13.42 -7.77 -9.88
C VAL A 269 -12.00 -8.09 -10.34
N ASP A 270 -11.19 -8.73 -9.48
CA ASP A 270 -9.80 -9.07 -9.76
C ASP A 270 -9.44 -10.48 -9.25
N GLU A 271 -9.19 -11.38 -10.18
CA GLU A 271 -8.74 -12.76 -9.92
C GLU A 271 -7.21 -12.90 -10.00
N ASN A 272 -6.49 -11.86 -10.48
CA ASN A 272 -5.07 -11.93 -10.82
C ASN A 272 -4.16 -11.65 -9.63
N HIS A 273 -4.39 -10.53 -8.93
CA HIS A 273 -3.46 -10.05 -7.92
C HIS A 273 -3.51 -10.84 -6.62
N ILE A 274 -2.39 -10.88 -5.94
CA ILE A 274 -2.28 -11.42 -4.58
C ILE A 274 -3.07 -10.50 -3.63
N ILE A 275 -3.80 -11.11 -2.70
CA ILE A 275 -4.36 -10.42 -1.54
C ILE A 275 -3.47 -10.70 -0.34
N THR A 276 -3.07 -9.68 0.40
CA THR A 276 -2.37 -9.85 1.66
C THR A 276 -3.20 -9.36 2.84
N MET A 277 -3.01 -10.02 3.97
CA MET A 277 -3.73 -9.79 5.22
C MET A 277 -2.75 -9.85 6.38
N GLU A 278 -2.99 -9.03 7.40
CA GLU A 278 -2.15 -9.04 8.58
C GLU A 278 -2.95 -9.03 9.87
N ALA A 279 -2.32 -9.43 10.96
CA ALA A 279 -2.80 -9.24 12.32
C ALA A 279 -1.61 -8.89 13.22
N ILE A 280 -1.72 -7.77 13.88
CA ILE A 280 -0.61 -7.06 14.51
C ILE A 280 0.23 -7.89 15.51
N TRP A 281 -0.37 -8.64 16.39
CA TRP A 281 0.38 -9.34 17.45
C TRP A 281 0.26 -10.87 17.40
N THR A 282 -0.73 -11.38 16.71
CA THR A 282 -0.95 -12.82 16.69
C THR A 282 -1.51 -13.29 15.35
N ALA A 283 -0.73 -14.06 14.64
CA ALA A 283 -1.18 -14.76 13.44
C ALA A 283 -2.48 -15.60 13.66
N ILE A 284 -2.75 -15.99 14.90
CA ILE A 284 -3.95 -16.76 15.28
C ILE A 284 -5.23 -15.93 15.10
N ALA A 285 -5.15 -14.60 15.13
CA ALA A 285 -6.29 -13.71 14.93
C ALA A 285 -6.71 -13.57 13.45
N LEU A 286 -5.95 -14.15 12.51
CA LEU A 286 -6.28 -14.13 11.08
C LEU A 286 -7.17 -15.30 10.68
N PRO A 287 -8.10 -15.11 9.71
CA PRO A 287 -8.74 -16.23 9.04
C PRO A 287 -7.70 -17.04 8.26
N HIS A 288 -7.85 -18.35 8.21
CA HIS A 288 -6.90 -19.23 7.54
C HIS A 288 -7.35 -19.51 6.10
N ALA A 289 -6.51 -19.19 5.10
CA ALA A 289 -6.85 -19.35 3.68
C ALA A 289 -7.30 -20.78 3.34
N PHE A 290 -6.59 -21.78 3.84
CA PHE A 290 -6.96 -23.19 3.67
C PHE A 290 -8.39 -23.50 4.18
N MET A 291 -8.79 -22.93 5.32
CA MET A 291 -10.12 -23.16 5.89
C MET A 291 -11.22 -22.42 5.13
N LYS A 292 -10.91 -21.29 4.53
CA LYS A 292 -11.82 -20.47 3.74
C LYS A 292 -11.91 -20.91 2.27
N GLY A 293 -10.97 -21.72 1.80
CA GLY A 293 -10.83 -22.05 0.38
C GLY A 293 -10.34 -20.85 -0.45
N TRP A 294 -9.60 -19.92 0.17
CA TRP A 294 -9.05 -18.77 -0.52
C TRP A 294 -7.78 -19.12 -1.26
N GLU A 295 -7.64 -18.58 -2.44
CA GLU A 295 -6.47 -18.75 -3.31
C GLU A 295 -5.74 -17.41 -3.50
N ASN A 296 -4.50 -17.49 -3.90
CA ASN A 296 -3.63 -16.35 -4.21
C ASN A 296 -3.53 -15.35 -3.04
N VAL A 297 -3.23 -15.85 -1.85
CA VAL A 297 -3.10 -15.09 -0.60
C VAL A 297 -1.68 -15.16 -0.07
N VAL A 298 -1.18 -14.05 0.45
CA VAL A 298 0.04 -13.93 1.25
C VAL A 298 -0.37 -13.43 2.62
N TYR A 299 0.22 -13.99 3.67
CA TYR A 299 0.05 -13.40 5.00
C TYR A 299 1.25 -12.57 5.37
N GLN A 300 0.99 -11.48 6.06
CA GLN A 300 2.05 -10.63 6.58
C GLN A 300 1.96 -10.47 8.10
N VAL A 301 3.07 -10.06 8.66
CA VAL A 301 3.21 -9.71 10.08
C VAL A 301 4.05 -8.47 10.19
N HIS A 302 3.79 -7.67 11.22
CA HIS A 302 4.61 -6.54 11.62
C HIS A 302 5.33 -6.89 12.92
N PHE A 303 6.59 -6.52 13.04
CA PHE A 303 7.36 -6.93 14.18
C PHE A 303 8.38 -5.89 14.64
N TYR A 304 8.08 -5.27 15.76
CA TYR A 304 8.88 -4.22 16.41
C TYR A 304 9.27 -4.64 17.82
N ASN A 305 10.14 -5.64 17.92
CA ASN A 305 10.59 -6.13 19.21
C ASN A 305 12.11 -5.99 19.37
N ASN A 306 12.57 -5.81 20.60
CA ASN A 306 13.97 -5.61 20.92
C ASN A 306 14.73 -6.90 21.30
N SER A 307 14.26 -8.08 20.88
CA SER A 307 14.87 -9.37 21.20
C SER A 307 14.99 -10.29 20.00
N ASN A 308 16.21 -10.68 19.63
CA ASN A 308 16.46 -11.67 18.59
C ASN A 308 15.72 -13.00 18.83
N PHE A 309 15.67 -13.43 20.10
CA PHE A 309 14.97 -14.67 20.46
C PHE A 309 13.47 -14.58 20.14
N ILE A 310 12.82 -13.50 20.56
CA ILE A 310 11.39 -13.32 20.35
C ILE A 310 11.11 -13.17 18.86
N PHE A 311 11.90 -12.40 18.10
CA PHE A 311 11.79 -12.27 16.65
C PHE A 311 11.82 -13.65 15.97
N ASN A 312 12.83 -14.46 16.28
CA ASN A 312 13.00 -15.77 15.68
C ASN A 312 11.81 -16.69 16.00
N VAL A 313 11.41 -16.78 17.27
CA VAL A 313 10.26 -17.60 17.70
C VAL A 313 8.98 -17.17 16.98
N PHE A 314 8.75 -15.85 16.89
CA PHE A 314 7.57 -15.29 16.22
C PHE A 314 7.56 -15.63 14.72
N ALA A 315 8.67 -15.39 14.01
CA ALA A 315 8.78 -15.68 12.59
C ALA A 315 8.60 -17.19 12.28
N PHE A 316 9.25 -18.06 13.06
CA PHE A 316 9.05 -19.51 12.90
C PHE A 316 7.64 -19.96 13.21
N PHE A 317 7.02 -19.41 14.26
CA PHE A 317 5.66 -19.77 14.67
C PHE A 317 4.63 -19.35 13.62
N THR A 318 4.72 -18.12 13.09
CA THR A 318 3.80 -17.65 12.05
C THR A 318 3.94 -18.46 10.76
N LYS A 319 5.18 -18.78 10.34
CA LYS A 319 5.43 -19.66 9.20
C LYS A 319 4.83 -21.07 9.40
N ALA A 320 4.87 -21.58 10.63
CA ALA A 320 4.30 -22.90 10.94
C ALA A 320 2.76 -22.89 10.94
N ILE A 321 2.12 -21.79 11.33
CA ILE A 321 0.65 -21.62 11.27
C ILE A 321 0.20 -21.53 9.80
N PHE A 322 0.86 -20.70 9.01
CA PHE A 322 0.53 -20.46 7.59
C PHE A 322 1.42 -21.30 6.66
N PHE A 323 1.45 -22.62 6.90
CA PHE A 323 2.37 -23.57 6.26
C PHE A 323 2.16 -23.77 4.77
N ASP A 324 1.06 -23.32 4.21
CA ASP A 324 0.63 -23.55 2.82
C ASP A 324 0.63 -22.30 1.96
N VAL A 325 0.99 -21.14 2.52
CA VAL A 325 1.02 -19.85 1.83
C VAL A 325 2.35 -19.12 2.05
N PRO A 326 2.74 -18.18 1.14
CA PRO A 326 3.91 -17.34 1.37
C PRO A 326 3.68 -16.40 2.56
N MET A 327 4.77 -15.99 3.18
CA MET A 327 4.77 -15.04 4.30
C MET A 327 5.57 -13.79 3.95
N MET A 328 5.17 -12.67 4.53
CA MET A 328 5.84 -11.38 4.41
C MET A 328 6.01 -10.72 5.77
N MET A 329 7.13 -10.06 5.98
CA MET A 329 7.33 -9.07 7.04
C MET A 329 6.97 -7.71 6.45
N GLY A 330 5.71 -7.29 6.62
CA GLY A 330 5.18 -6.06 6.00
C GLY A 330 5.79 -4.80 6.58
N GLU A 331 6.10 -4.86 7.87
CA GLU A 331 6.81 -3.79 8.56
C GLU A 331 7.77 -4.34 9.60
N PHE A 332 8.97 -3.79 9.64
CA PHE A 332 9.92 -4.02 10.73
C PHE A 332 11.02 -2.96 10.72
N PHE A 333 11.59 -2.74 11.90
CA PHE A 333 12.83 -2.00 12.06
C PHE A 333 13.56 -2.52 13.31
N PRO A 334 14.73 -3.14 13.17
CA PRO A 334 15.46 -3.69 14.30
C PRO A 334 15.95 -2.60 15.26
N HIS A 335 15.70 -2.80 16.55
CA HIS A 335 16.13 -1.89 17.62
C HIS A 335 16.48 -2.67 18.90
N GLY A 336 17.12 -2.00 19.86
CA GLY A 336 17.52 -2.61 21.12
C GLY A 336 18.48 -3.78 20.93
N ASP A 337 18.15 -4.95 21.48
CA ASP A 337 18.93 -6.19 21.36
C ASP A 337 18.58 -7.01 20.09
N THR A 338 17.64 -6.54 19.27
CA THR A 338 17.35 -7.13 17.96
C THR A 338 18.35 -6.60 16.95
N THR A 339 19.09 -7.49 16.29
CA THR A 339 20.07 -7.10 15.30
C THR A 339 19.54 -7.23 13.87
N TRP A 340 19.96 -6.35 12.99
CA TRP A 340 19.64 -6.38 11.58
C TRP A 340 20.03 -7.72 10.94
N GLU A 341 21.25 -8.19 11.23
CA GLU A 341 21.76 -9.47 10.73
C GLU A 341 20.85 -10.64 11.14
N ASN A 342 20.38 -10.68 12.41
CA ASN A 342 19.48 -11.73 12.85
C ASN A 342 18.13 -11.69 12.13
N CYS A 343 17.57 -10.50 11.94
CA CYS A 343 16.29 -10.35 11.25
C CYS A 343 16.40 -10.84 9.80
N PHE A 344 17.37 -10.34 9.03
CA PHE A 344 17.56 -10.73 7.65
C PHE A 344 17.88 -12.23 7.49
N ASN A 345 18.80 -12.77 8.28
CA ASN A 345 19.13 -14.19 8.23
C ASN A 345 17.92 -15.09 8.56
N THR A 346 17.06 -14.65 9.46
CA THR A 346 15.85 -15.39 9.81
C THR A 346 14.81 -15.32 8.68
N MET A 347 14.59 -14.15 8.10
CA MET A 347 13.67 -13.96 6.99
C MET A 347 14.12 -14.71 5.73
N GLU A 348 15.42 -14.65 5.39
CA GLU A 348 16.01 -15.41 4.28
C GLU A 348 15.82 -16.92 4.49
N LYS A 349 16.12 -17.42 5.68
CA LYS A 349 15.95 -18.86 6.02
C LYS A 349 14.49 -19.33 5.91
N LEU A 350 13.53 -18.45 6.12
CA LEU A 350 12.11 -18.76 6.10
C LEU A 350 11.43 -18.34 4.79
N ASP A 351 12.17 -17.83 3.81
CA ASP A 351 11.66 -17.33 2.53
C ASP A 351 10.60 -16.22 2.71
N TYR A 352 10.84 -15.27 3.60
CA TYR A 352 9.97 -14.10 3.77
C TYR A 352 10.36 -13.01 2.78
N SER A 353 9.36 -12.43 2.12
CA SER A 353 9.46 -11.06 1.60
C SER A 353 9.47 -10.08 2.76
N TRP A 354 10.05 -8.88 2.59
CA TRP A 354 10.15 -7.94 3.69
C TRP A 354 10.16 -6.48 3.24
N PHE A 355 9.62 -5.60 4.10
CA PHE A 355 9.54 -4.16 3.88
C PHE A 355 9.96 -3.40 5.13
N LEU A 356 10.95 -2.52 5.00
CA LEU A 356 11.41 -1.68 6.10
C LEU A 356 10.38 -0.59 6.40
N TRP A 357 10.10 -0.36 7.65
CA TRP A 357 9.39 0.82 8.11
C TRP A 357 10.39 1.84 8.68
N THR A 358 10.83 2.85 7.90
CA THR A 358 10.26 3.35 6.66
C THR A 358 11.36 3.94 5.77
N TYR A 359 11.02 4.34 4.54
CA TYR A 359 11.98 5.01 3.65
C TYR A 359 12.39 6.38 4.19
N LYS A 360 11.42 7.24 4.58
CA LYS A 360 11.63 8.65 4.93
C LYS A 360 10.87 9.04 6.19
N ALA A 361 11.52 9.77 7.09
CA ALA A 361 10.92 10.30 8.29
C ALA A 361 11.54 11.63 8.69
N SER A 362 10.73 12.54 9.23
CA SER A 362 11.20 13.88 9.61
C SER A 362 11.49 14.02 11.09
N SER A 363 11.14 13.05 11.93
CA SER A 363 11.24 13.16 13.36
C SER A 363 12.43 12.40 13.94
N HIS A 364 12.58 12.53 15.25
CA HIS A 364 13.61 11.85 16.02
C HIS A 364 13.25 10.40 16.41
N GLY A 365 12.23 9.84 15.75
CA GLY A 365 11.81 8.45 15.91
C GLY A 365 11.15 8.10 17.24
N MET A 366 10.32 7.08 17.24
CA MET A 366 9.96 6.37 18.45
C MET A 366 11.23 5.73 19.04
N TRP A 367 11.37 5.70 20.33
CA TRP A 367 12.50 5.02 21.00
C TRP A 367 13.89 5.62 20.72
N GLU A 368 13.97 6.93 20.43
CA GLU A 368 15.23 7.64 20.18
C GLU A 368 16.05 7.07 19.01
N SER A 369 15.41 6.46 18.03
CA SER A 369 16.06 5.87 16.85
C SER A 369 15.52 6.43 15.54
N ASP A 370 16.42 6.58 14.58
CA ASP A 370 16.08 7.02 13.23
C ASP A 370 15.50 5.83 12.42
N TRP A 371 14.20 5.55 12.56
CA TRP A 371 13.55 4.44 11.89
C TRP A 371 13.29 4.72 10.41
N CYS A 372 14.31 5.17 9.71
CA CYS A 372 14.20 5.53 8.31
C CYS A 372 15.54 5.41 7.58
N LEU A 373 15.47 5.34 6.26
CA LEU A 373 16.67 5.45 5.41
C LEU A 373 17.04 6.90 5.15
N ARG A 374 16.04 7.80 5.09
CA ARG A 374 16.23 9.24 4.88
C ARG A 374 15.62 10.02 6.05
N GLY A 375 16.49 10.57 6.89
CA GLY A 375 16.13 11.38 8.05
C GLY A 375 16.21 12.87 7.76
N ALA A 376 15.41 13.69 8.45
CA ALA A 376 15.47 15.14 8.29
C ALA A 376 16.83 15.72 8.70
N LYS A 377 17.32 16.69 7.94
CA LYS A 377 18.55 17.44 8.25
C LYS A 377 18.37 18.28 9.51
N ASP A 378 19.49 18.58 10.18
CA ASP A 378 19.49 19.55 11.29
C ASP A 378 18.89 20.89 10.84
N GLY A 379 18.00 21.45 11.68
CA GLY A 379 17.31 22.69 11.39
C GLY A 379 16.17 22.57 10.37
N PHE A 380 15.69 21.36 10.06
CA PHE A 380 14.55 21.14 9.20
C PHE A 380 13.31 21.94 9.65
N ALA A 381 12.70 22.66 8.69
CA ALA A 381 11.57 23.56 8.96
C ALA A 381 10.26 22.78 9.12
N ARG A 382 9.84 22.54 10.34
CA ARG A 382 8.57 21.88 10.65
C ARG A 382 7.40 22.86 10.61
N VAL A 383 6.22 22.36 10.29
CA VAL A 383 4.97 23.11 10.35
C VAL A 383 4.40 23.05 11.77
N ASN A 384 4.04 24.21 12.31
CA ASN A 384 3.14 24.27 13.46
C ASN A 384 1.72 24.48 12.97
N VAL A 385 0.89 23.43 13.07
CA VAL A 385 -0.46 23.42 12.51
C VAL A 385 -1.40 24.46 13.09
N TYR A 386 -1.12 24.97 14.30
CA TYR A 386 -1.94 25.96 15.01
C TYR A 386 -1.53 27.42 14.72
N THR A 387 -0.27 27.66 14.42
CA THR A 387 0.26 29.03 14.41
C THR A 387 0.81 29.47 13.05
N ASP A 388 1.31 28.55 12.23
CA ASP A 388 1.85 28.92 10.92
C ASP A 388 0.73 29.42 10.00
N THR A 389 0.99 30.48 9.23
CA THR A 389 0.07 30.95 8.20
C THR A 389 -0.03 29.95 7.05
N TYR A 390 -1.06 30.07 6.24
CA TYR A 390 -1.22 29.25 5.03
C TYR A 390 0.01 29.32 4.13
N GLU A 391 0.55 30.53 3.89
CA GLU A 391 1.74 30.77 3.06
C GLU A 391 3.01 30.17 3.67
N GLU A 392 3.16 30.19 4.99
CA GLU A 392 4.29 29.56 5.68
C GLU A 392 4.22 28.02 5.57
N ILE A 393 3.03 27.43 5.71
CA ILE A 393 2.83 25.98 5.53
C ILE A 393 3.12 25.60 4.08
N LEU A 394 2.57 26.33 3.11
CA LEU A 394 2.76 26.09 1.70
C LEU A 394 4.25 26.15 1.32
N LEU A 395 5.00 27.12 1.85
CA LEU A 395 6.44 27.24 1.64
C LEU A 395 7.21 26.05 2.26
N LYS A 396 6.92 25.71 3.53
CA LYS A 396 7.60 24.62 4.23
C LYS A 396 7.33 23.28 3.56
N TRP A 397 6.09 22.98 3.19
CA TRP A 397 5.73 21.72 2.55
C TRP A 397 6.06 21.69 1.05
N GLY A 398 6.07 22.83 0.35
CA GLY A 398 6.45 22.91 -1.05
C GLY A 398 7.95 22.85 -1.32
N GLU A 399 8.77 23.43 -0.45
CA GLU A 399 10.21 23.56 -0.71
C GLU A 399 11.08 22.64 0.17
N CYS A 400 10.73 22.44 1.45
CA CYS A 400 11.61 21.75 2.38
C CYS A 400 11.38 20.22 2.44
N LEU A 401 10.25 19.72 1.95
CA LEU A 401 9.90 18.29 2.05
C LEU A 401 10.63 17.37 1.06
N ARG A 402 11.18 17.92 0.01
CA ARG A 402 11.91 17.10 -0.98
C ARG A 402 13.12 16.44 -0.34
N THR A 403 13.33 15.17 -0.67
CA THR A 403 14.42 14.36 -0.09
C THR A 403 15.79 14.95 -0.38
N ASP A 404 16.04 15.40 -1.60
CA ASP A 404 17.29 16.07 -2.02
C ASP A 404 17.54 17.40 -1.30
N VAL A 405 16.51 18.06 -0.76
CA VAL A 405 16.58 19.34 -0.08
C VAL A 405 16.65 19.19 1.43
N GLY A 406 15.63 18.58 2.04
CA GLY A 406 15.40 18.57 3.48
C GLY A 406 15.92 17.35 4.23
N PHE A 407 16.39 16.32 3.53
CA PHE A 407 16.73 15.04 4.15
C PHE A 407 18.16 14.60 3.86
N THR A 408 18.65 13.65 4.65
CA THR A 408 19.99 13.08 4.53
C THR A 408 19.94 11.59 4.80
N ASP A 409 20.97 10.86 4.33
CA ASP A 409 21.12 9.45 4.64
C ASP A 409 21.30 9.24 6.15
N SER A 410 20.49 8.37 6.73
CA SER A 410 20.65 7.92 8.12
C SER A 410 21.84 6.99 8.31
N GLY A 411 22.39 6.46 7.22
CA GLY A 411 23.46 5.47 7.18
C GLY A 411 23.00 4.04 7.50
N HIS A 412 21.71 3.79 7.69
CA HIS A 412 21.21 2.42 7.92
C HIS A 412 21.39 1.53 6.69
N TYR A 413 21.21 2.11 5.49
CA TYR A 413 21.36 1.35 4.26
C TYR A 413 22.74 0.68 4.15
N ASP A 414 23.82 1.46 4.18
CA ASP A 414 25.18 0.94 3.99
C ASP A 414 25.62 0.02 5.14
N ARG A 415 25.17 0.33 6.39
CA ARG A 415 25.58 -0.46 7.56
C ARG A 415 24.83 -1.78 7.68
N ASN A 416 23.55 -1.82 7.28
CA ASN A 416 22.65 -2.88 7.73
C ASN A 416 21.88 -3.57 6.60
N VAL A 417 21.53 -2.88 5.51
CA VAL A 417 20.55 -3.35 4.53
C VAL A 417 21.20 -3.88 3.25
N LYS A 418 22.18 -3.16 2.74
CA LYS A 418 22.81 -3.38 1.43
C LYS A 418 23.30 -4.82 1.17
N ALA A 419 23.78 -5.50 2.21
CA ALA A 419 24.28 -6.88 2.07
C ALA A 419 23.17 -7.92 1.90
N HIS A 420 21.90 -7.52 2.05
CA HIS A 420 20.72 -8.39 2.01
C HIS A 420 19.81 -8.11 0.80
N LEU A 421 20.16 -7.15 -0.03
CA LEU A 421 19.54 -6.87 -1.32
C LEU A 421 20.24 -7.63 -2.44
#